data_94684e9ef720aa8819fc07066ddeb442
#
_entry.id   94684e9ef720aa8819fc07066ddeb442
#
_cell.length_a   1.000
_cell.length_b   1.000
_cell.length_c   1.000
_cell.angle_alpha   90.00
_cell.angle_beta   90.00
_cell.angle_gamma   90.00
#
_symmetry.space_group_name_H-M   'P 1'
#
loop_
_entity.id
_entity.type
_entity.pdbx_description
1 polymer ?
#
loop_
_entity_poly.entity_id
_entity_poly.type
_entity_poly.pdbx_seq_one_letter_code
_entity_poly.pdbx_strand_id
1 'polypeptide(L)'
;MIMLPPEERPCILVKTQLGMERIAASRIEEAAPWLQARPSPKGFKGLVLVYGCKGGEDRIIEQRIPEADRIIPIEAVAPADPRAIAEVAAHLASGKISSNECFAVRTVRRGKHEFTSIDVNVIVGDAVKKATGACVNLSFPDKIVAVEILGGDAYISILPGSIEWKKMRPGKHPVTRLFSKISVVQMPYLGPLDACRNMGVRVGREIQNFEVKELVVAPAGIVDARQLAEFLNGVFEGIESRYRIQERSYHRRPRKVPVYLQDLHQLVRDRKREPIIVLEPEGEPVSKVADKLWEIISRARRVNILVGSREGIPLGIYRFADLVVDIAPGVTLSTEYAAAAALIAFATILHDRLGEMEDENTDTPSSGKGGKA
;
A
#
# COMPACT_ATOMS: atom_id res chain seq x y z
N MET A 1 -32.30 13.96 27.31
CA MET A 1 -31.36 12.82 27.20
C MET A 1 -32.01 11.63 27.89
N ILE A 2 -32.61 10.70 27.12
CA ILE A 2 -33.20 9.48 27.68
C ILE A 2 -32.03 8.56 27.97
N MET A 3 -31.64 8.44 29.24
CA MET A 3 -30.63 7.48 29.67
C MET A 3 -31.30 6.10 29.74
N LEU A 4 -31.01 5.25 28.74
CA LEU A 4 -31.35 3.84 28.83
C LEU A 4 -30.60 3.20 30.01
N PRO A 5 -31.18 2.21 30.70
CA PRO A 5 -30.49 1.44 31.73
C PRO A 5 -29.18 0.86 31.19
N PRO A 6 -28.11 0.75 31.97
CA PRO A 6 -26.80 0.26 31.49
C PRO A 6 -26.87 -1.10 30.78
N GLU A 7 -27.80 -1.96 31.19
CA GLU A 7 -28.04 -3.30 30.62
C GLU A 7 -28.67 -3.27 29.21
N GLU A 8 -29.33 -2.18 28.84
CA GLU A 8 -29.97 -1.99 27.54
C GLU A 8 -29.12 -1.17 26.57
N ARG A 9 -28.00 -0.64 27.02
CA ARG A 9 -27.12 0.17 26.20
C ARG A 9 -26.04 -0.70 25.54
N PRO A 10 -25.92 -0.68 24.20
CA PRO A 10 -24.81 -1.40 23.56
C PRO A 10 -23.46 -0.76 23.94
N CYS A 11 -22.50 -1.60 24.23
CA CYS A 11 -21.16 -1.19 24.67
C CYS A 11 -20.06 -1.42 23.61
N ILE A 12 -20.29 -2.33 22.69
CA ILE A 12 -19.35 -2.59 21.58
C ILE A 12 -20.15 -2.80 20.28
N LEU A 13 -19.69 -2.20 19.21
CA LEU A 13 -20.10 -2.52 17.84
C LEU A 13 -18.98 -3.32 17.17
N VAL A 14 -19.27 -4.54 16.77
CA VAL A 14 -18.38 -5.39 16.01
C VAL A 14 -18.77 -5.38 14.53
N LYS A 15 -17.82 -5.14 13.65
CA LYS A 15 -17.99 -5.30 12.20
C LYS A 15 -17.43 -6.66 11.78
N THR A 16 -18.14 -7.33 10.89
CA THR A 16 -17.78 -8.64 10.37
C THR A 16 -17.88 -8.65 8.84
N GLN A 17 -17.33 -9.67 8.21
CA GLN A 17 -17.70 -9.98 6.83
C GLN A 17 -19.19 -10.32 6.73
N LEU A 18 -19.78 -10.00 5.59
CA LEU A 18 -21.20 -10.28 5.34
C LEU A 18 -21.48 -11.79 5.47
N GLY A 19 -22.46 -12.13 6.31
CA GLY A 19 -22.85 -13.52 6.59
C GLY A 19 -22.18 -14.14 7.81
N MET A 20 -21.17 -13.50 8.39
CA MET A 20 -20.47 -13.98 9.60
C MET A 20 -21.07 -13.45 10.91
N GLU A 21 -22.11 -12.63 10.85
CA GLU A 21 -22.67 -11.93 12.03
C GLU A 21 -23.15 -12.88 13.11
N ARG A 22 -23.83 -13.99 12.73
CA ARG A 22 -24.35 -14.98 13.67
C ARG A 22 -23.24 -15.80 14.31
N ILE A 23 -22.23 -16.15 13.51
CA ILE A 23 -21.06 -16.90 13.98
C ILE A 23 -20.29 -16.05 14.97
N ALA A 24 -19.97 -14.81 14.60
CA ALA A 24 -19.28 -13.87 15.48
C ALA A 24 -20.05 -13.65 16.80
N ALA A 25 -21.39 -13.47 16.74
CA ALA A 25 -22.21 -13.30 17.91
C ALA A 25 -22.15 -14.52 18.85
N SER A 26 -22.31 -15.74 18.32
CA SER A 26 -22.19 -16.98 19.11
C SER A 26 -20.80 -17.13 19.75
N ARG A 27 -19.74 -16.85 19.00
CA ARG A 27 -18.36 -16.91 19.51
C ARG A 27 -18.07 -15.86 20.58
N ILE A 28 -18.64 -14.67 20.48
CA ILE A 28 -18.53 -13.63 21.52
C ILE A 28 -19.17 -14.12 22.82
N GLU A 29 -20.38 -14.69 22.76
CA GLU A 29 -21.09 -15.23 23.92
C GLU A 29 -20.40 -16.46 24.50
N GLU A 30 -19.81 -17.33 23.68
CA GLU A 30 -18.97 -18.44 24.14
C GLU A 30 -17.72 -17.96 24.88
N ALA A 31 -17.07 -16.91 24.36
CA ALA A 31 -15.84 -16.36 24.95
C ALA A 31 -16.09 -15.58 26.24
N ALA A 32 -17.28 -14.97 26.37
CA ALA A 32 -17.71 -14.18 27.51
C ALA A 32 -19.22 -14.37 27.75
N PRO A 33 -19.63 -15.40 28.54
CA PRO A 33 -21.03 -15.80 28.69
C PRO A 33 -21.95 -14.76 29.33
N TRP A 34 -21.41 -13.69 29.91
CA TRP A 34 -22.19 -12.57 30.46
C TRP A 34 -22.55 -11.53 29.40
N LEU A 35 -21.99 -11.60 28.21
CA LEU A 35 -22.32 -10.70 27.11
C LEU A 35 -23.56 -11.18 26.36
N GLN A 36 -24.29 -10.23 25.82
CA GLN A 36 -25.34 -10.45 24.85
C GLN A 36 -24.87 -9.90 23.50
N ALA A 37 -24.78 -10.73 22.47
CA ALA A 37 -24.36 -10.33 21.12
C ALA A 37 -25.54 -10.42 20.14
N ARG A 38 -25.98 -9.28 19.62
CA ARG A 38 -27.12 -9.20 18.68
C ARG A 38 -26.61 -9.04 17.25
N PRO A 39 -26.69 -10.10 16.42
CA PRO A 39 -26.28 -10.04 15.02
C PRO A 39 -27.27 -9.25 14.18
N SER A 40 -26.78 -8.56 13.16
CA SER A 40 -27.55 -7.78 12.18
C SER A 40 -28.55 -6.80 12.81
N PRO A 41 -28.10 -5.92 13.73
CA PRO A 41 -28.98 -5.00 14.43
C PRO A 41 -29.79 -4.15 13.44
N LYS A 42 -31.10 -4.01 13.71
CA LYS A 42 -32.06 -3.30 12.83
C LYS A 42 -32.03 -3.81 11.35
N GLY A 43 -31.60 -5.05 11.10
CA GLY A 43 -31.48 -5.65 9.78
C GLY A 43 -30.20 -5.27 9.00
N PHE A 44 -29.31 -4.50 9.58
CA PHE A 44 -28.04 -4.13 8.95
C PHE A 44 -27.02 -5.26 9.04
N LYS A 45 -26.68 -5.83 7.89
CA LYS A 45 -25.70 -6.92 7.76
C LYS A 45 -24.26 -6.46 8.02
N GLY A 46 -23.39 -7.41 8.37
CA GLY A 46 -21.98 -7.16 8.66
C GLY A 46 -21.74 -6.51 10.03
N LEU A 47 -22.71 -6.59 10.95
CA LEU A 47 -22.65 -5.94 12.25
C LEU A 47 -23.16 -6.86 13.36
N VAL A 48 -22.55 -6.70 14.55
CA VAL A 48 -23.01 -7.27 15.80
C VAL A 48 -22.98 -6.16 16.86
N LEU A 49 -24.07 -5.94 17.59
CA LEU A 49 -24.09 -5.10 18.79
C LEU A 49 -23.95 -5.96 20.03
N VAL A 50 -23.03 -5.59 20.90
CA VAL A 50 -22.72 -6.31 22.14
C VAL A 50 -23.19 -5.48 23.33
N TYR A 51 -23.77 -6.15 24.31
CA TYR A 51 -24.36 -5.58 25.54
C TYR A 51 -23.79 -6.31 26.76
N GLY A 52 -23.86 -5.68 27.91
CA GLY A 52 -23.47 -6.28 29.19
C GLY A 52 -22.00 -6.21 29.51
N CYS A 53 -21.25 -5.29 28.87
CA CYS A 53 -19.81 -5.11 29.14
C CYS A 53 -19.58 -4.59 30.57
N LYS A 54 -18.53 -5.12 31.19
CA LYS A 54 -18.01 -4.74 32.51
C LYS A 54 -16.67 -4.00 32.44
N GLY A 55 -16.04 -4.00 31.28
CA GLY A 55 -14.77 -3.38 30.97
C GLY A 55 -13.70 -4.36 30.48
N GLY A 56 -13.10 -4.10 29.32
CA GLY A 56 -12.03 -4.91 28.73
C GLY A 56 -12.48 -6.04 27.79
N GLU A 57 -13.77 -6.14 27.50
CA GLU A 57 -14.31 -7.17 26.60
C GLU A 57 -13.94 -6.96 25.14
N ASP A 58 -13.62 -5.72 24.75
CA ASP A 58 -13.01 -5.40 23.45
C ASP A 58 -11.74 -6.21 23.21
N ARG A 59 -10.87 -6.35 24.22
CA ARG A 59 -9.65 -7.16 24.15
C ARG A 59 -9.95 -8.66 24.06
N ILE A 60 -10.97 -9.15 24.77
CA ILE A 60 -11.38 -10.56 24.69
C ILE A 60 -11.84 -10.88 23.27
N ILE A 61 -12.66 -9.99 22.68
CA ILE A 61 -13.14 -10.15 21.30
C ILE A 61 -11.96 -10.09 20.32
N GLU A 62 -11.06 -9.11 20.47
CA GLU A 62 -9.88 -8.94 19.62
C GLU A 62 -8.98 -10.18 19.60
N GLN A 63 -8.78 -10.81 20.75
CA GLN A 63 -7.88 -11.95 20.88
C GLN A 63 -8.50 -13.29 20.48
N ARG A 64 -9.82 -13.43 20.52
CA ARG A 64 -10.49 -14.73 20.39
C ARG A 64 -11.43 -14.86 19.20
N ILE A 65 -11.87 -13.75 18.61
CA ILE A 65 -12.93 -13.75 17.59
C ILE A 65 -12.35 -13.28 16.24
N PRO A 66 -11.80 -14.18 15.43
CA PRO A 66 -11.21 -13.83 14.12
C PRO A 66 -12.26 -13.34 13.11
N GLU A 67 -13.55 -13.61 13.32
CA GLU A 67 -14.64 -13.11 12.51
C GLU A 67 -14.90 -11.60 12.72
N ALA A 68 -14.30 -11.00 13.75
CA ALA A 68 -14.43 -9.57 14.06
C ALA A 68 -13.39 -8.75 13.26
N ASP A 69 -13.79 -8.19 12.13
CA ASP A 69 -12.93 -7.33 11.29
C ASP A 69 -12.55 -6.01 11.98
N ARG A 70 -13.49 -5.45 12.77
CA ARG A 70 -13.28 -4.23 13.55
C ARG A 70 -14.14 -4.23 14.81
N ILE A 71 -13.53 -3.87 15.90
CA ILE A 71 -14.16 -3.76 17.22
C ILE A 71 -14.18 -2.28 17.60
N ILE A 72 -15.38 -1.74 17.88
CA ILE A 72 -15.59 -0.32 18.17
C ILE A 72 -16.28 -0.25 19.53
N PRO A 73 -15.56 0.07 20.62
CA PRO A 73 -16.18 0.35 21.91
C PRO A 73 -17.14 1.54 21.75
N ILE A 74 -18.38 1.41 22.20
CA ILE A 74 -19.37 2.48 22.14
C ILE A 74 -19.28 3.30 23.42
N GLU A 75 -18.86 4.53 23.30
CA GLU A 75 -18.67 5.42 24.44
C GLU A 75 -19.86 6.35 24.68
N ALA A 76 -20.51 6.74 23.57
CA ALA A 76 -21.72 7.55 23.64
C ALA A 76 -22.73 7.15 22.56
N VAL A 77 -23.99 7.44 22.82
CA VAL A 77 -25.11 7.25 21.88
C VAL A 77 -25.85 8.57 21.74
N ALA A 78 -26.17 8.95 20.50
CA ALA A 78 -26.96 10.13 20.18
C ALA A 78 -28.06 9.78 19.17
N PRO A 79 -29.13 10.58 19.05
CA PRO A 79 -30.00 10.51 17.88
C PRO A 79 -29.23 10.71 16.58
N ALA A 80 -29.71 10.11 15.49
CA ALA A 80 -29.09 10.27 14.16
C ALA A 80 -29.40 11.66 13.58
N ASP A 81 -28.99 12.70 14.27
CA ASP A 81 -29.03 14.09 13.87
C ASP A 81 -27.62 14.70 13.94
N PRO A 82 -27.13 15.38 12.88
CA PRO A 82 -25.75 15.88 12.85
C PRO A 82 -25.39 16.83 14.00
N ARG A 83 -26.34 17.64 14.49
CA ARG A 83 -26.09 18.59 15.59
C ARG A 83 -26.04 17.87 16.94
N ALA A 84 -26.97 16.94 17.18
CA ALA A 84 -26.96 16.13 18.38
C ALA A 84 -25.70 15.25 18.48
N ILE A 85 -25.26 14.66 17.34
CA ILE A 85 -24.01 13.91 17.24
C ILE A 85 -22.82 14.81 17.57
N ALA A 86 -22.79 16.04 17.04
CA ALA A 86 -21.69 16.97 17.26
C ALA A 86 -21.56 17.41 18.73
N GLU A 87 -22.67 17.68 19.40
CA GLU A 87 -22.68 18.03 20.83
C GLU A 87 -22.09 16.90 21.69
N VAL A 88 -22.57 15.67 21.47
CA VAL A 88 -22.11 14.50 22.21
C VAL A 88 -20.64 14.19 21.89
N ALA A 89 -20.24 14.25 20.62
CA ALA A 89 -18.86 14.02 20.20
C ALA A 89 -17.90 15.07 20.76
N ALA A 90 -18.28 16.34 20.76
CA ALA A 90 -17.46 17.43 21.32
C ALA A 90 -17.26 17.27 22.84
N HIS A 91 -18.32 16.91 23.57
CA HIS A 91 -18.23 16.62 25.00
C HIS A 91 -17.30 15.45 25.29
N LEU A 92 -17.44 14.34 24.54
CA LEU A 92 -16.59 13.16 24.69
C LEU A 92 -15.12 13.46 24.34
N ALA A 93 -14.90 14.23 23.27
CA ALA A 93 -13.57 14.58 22.78
C ALA A 93 -12.81 15.50 23.75
N SER A 94 -13.48 16.42 24.43
CA SER A 94 -12.86 17.35 25.39
C SER A 94 -12.09 16.66 26.52
N GLY A 95 -12.48 15.41 26.88
CA GLY A 95 -11.79 14.60 27.87
C GLY A 95 -10.75 13.62 27.32
N LYS A 96 -10.60 13.48 25.97
CA LYS A 96 -9.84 12.40 25.33
C LYS A 96 -8.90 12.82 24.21
N ILE A 97 -9.05 14.04 23.73
CA ILE A 97 -8.19 14.60 22.65
C ILE A 97 -7.56 15.86 23.21
N SER A 98 -6.24 15.89 23.25
CA SER A 98 -5.48 17.06 23.69
C SER A 98 -5.21 18.03 22.52
N SER A 99 -4.94 19.30 22.85
CA SER A 99 -4.73 20.35 21.85
C SER A 99 -3.48 20.15 20.97
N ASN A 100 -2.54 19.33 21.42
CA ASN A 100 -1.34 18.96 20.68
C ASN A 100 -1.49 17.69 19.79
N GLU A 101 -2.66 17.04 19.84
CA GLU A 101 -3.00 15.92 18.98
C GLU A 101 -3.77 16.39 17.73
N CYS A 102 -3.72 15.59 16.67
CA CYS A 102 -4.54 15.78 15.49
C CYS A 102 -5.62 14.72 15.41
N PHE A 103 -6.79 15.08 14.94
CA PHE A 103 -7.89 14.14 14.80
C PHE A 103 -8.52 14.11 13.42
N ALA A 104 -9.30 13.07 13.15
CA ALA A 104 -10.21 12.99 12.02
C ALA A 104 -11.56 12.44 12.45
N VAL A 105 -12.63 12.88 11.81
CA VAL A 105 -13.96 12.29 11.98
C VAL A 105 -14.18 11.24 10.89
N ARG A 106 -14.71 10.09 11.26
CA ARG A 106 -15.04 8.99 10.36
C ARG A 106 -16.48 8.55 10.59
N THR A 107 -17.36 8.95 9.69
CA THR A 107 -18.78 8.59 9.77
C THR A 107 -19.13 7.49 8.78
N VAL A 108 -19.74 6.43 9.29
CA VAL A 108 -20.36 5.38 8.48
C VAL A 108 -21.86 5.40 8.75
N ARG A 109 -22.66 5.55 7.70
CA ARG A 109 -24.12 5.72 7.81
C ARG A 109 -24.84 4.56 7.14
N ARG A 110 -25.79 3.98 7.86
CA ARG A 110 -26.71 2.93 7.37
C ARG A 110 -28.14 3.34 7.68
N GLY A 111 -28.96 3.29 6.64
CA GLY A 111 -30.36 3.76 6.68
C GLY A 111 -30.58 4.96 5.74
N LYS A 112 -31.80 5.45 5.72
CA LYS A 112 -32.20 6.64 4.93
C LYS A 112 -32.17 7.87 5.83
N HIS A 113 -31.46 8.90 5.42
CA HIS A 113 -31.30 10.15 6.15
C HIS A 113 -31.25 11.31 5.14
N GLU A 114 -31.61 12.51 5.53
CA GLU A 114 -31.58 13.71 4.72
C GLU A 114 -30.16 14.35 4.65
N PHE A 115 -29.20 13.82 5.38
CA PHE A 115 -27.82 14.27 5.43
C PHE A 115 -26.86 13.19 4.94
N THR A 116 -25.65 13.58 4.56
CA THR A 116 -24.57 12.69 4.14
C THR A 116 -23.56 12.43 5.27
N SER A 117 -22.72 11.39 5.12
CA SER A 117 -21.59 11.17 6.05
C SER A 117 -20.60 12.34 6.04
N ILE A 118 -20.48 13.05 4.92
CA ILE A 118 -19.60 14.20 4.79
C ILE A 118 -20.13 15.35 5.62
N ASP A 119 -21.44 15.62 5.59
CA ASP A 119 -22.07 16.67 6.41
C ASP A 119 -21.81 16.42 7.89
N VAL A 120 -21.97 15.17 8.35
CA VAL A 120 -21.66 14.78 9.74
C VAL A 120 -20.17 15.02 10.05
N ASN A 121 -19.26 14.60 9.16
CA ASN A 121 -17.84 14.80 9.36
C ASN A 121 -17.47 16.28 9.52
N VAL A 122 -18.08 17.16 8.73
CA VAL A 122 -17.82 18.63 8.79
C VAL A 122 -18.36 19.21 10.10
N ILE A 123 -19.63 18.92 10.43
CA ILE A 123 -20.30 19.50 11.61
C ILE A 123 -19.65 18.99 12.91
N VAL A 124 -19.39 17.69 13.01
CA VAL A 124 -18.71 17.08 14.16
C VAL A 124 -17.26 17.57 14.26
N GLY A 125 -16.56 17.66 13.11
CA GLY A 125 -15.18 18.13 13.06
C GLY A 125 -15.03 19.56 13.58
N ASP A 126 -15.92 20.47 13.18
CA ASP A 126 -15.93 21.85 13.66
C ASP A 126 -16.21 21.92 15.17
N ALA A 127 -17.19 21.16 15.67
CA ALA A 127 -17.53 21.12 17.08
C ALA A 127 -16.38 20.57 17.95
N VAL A 128 -15.78 19.46 17.53
CA VAL A 128 -14.62 18.83 18.22
C VAL A 128 -13.43 19.78 18.22
N LYS A 129 -13.10 20.41 17.08
CA LYS A 129 -12.01 21.39 16.99
C LYS A 129 -12.21 22.57 17.94
N LYS A 130 -13.42 23.10 18.04
CA LYS A 130 -13.75 24.19 18.98
C LYS A 130 -13.62 23.77 20.44
N ALA A 131 -14.01 22.53 20.76
CA ALA A 131 -13.98 22.01 22.11
C ALA A 131 -12.57 21.65 22.61
N THR A 132 -11.69 21.17 21.72
CA THR A 132 -10.38 20.62 22.09
C THR A 132 -9.20 21.49 21.72
N GLY A 133 -9.34 22.37 20.73
CA GLY A 133 -8.23 23.09 20.10
C GLY A 133 -7.33 22.22 19.22
N ALA A 134 -7.62 20.94 19.07
CA ALA A 134 -6.84 19.97 18.33
C ALA A 134 -6.82 20.23 16.82
N CYS A 135 -5.75 19.87 16.12
CA CYS A 135 -5.66 20.01 14.68
C CYS A 135 -6.43 18.91 13.94
N VAL A 136 -6.83 19.19 12.70
CA VAL A 136 -7.47 18.17 11.82
C VAL A 136 -6.44 17.61 10.86
N ASN A 137 -6.26 16.27 10.88
CA ASN A 137 -5.43 15.54 9.94
C ASN A 137 -6.20 14.34 9.38
N LEU A 138 -6.67 14.47 8.14
CA LEU A 138 -7.45 13.43 7.48
C LEU A 138 -6.61 12.23 7.05
N SER A 139 -5.30 12.42 6.88
CA SER A 139 -4.41 11.36 6.39
C SER A 139 -3.85 10.49 7.51
N PHE A 140 -3.32 11.10 8.57
CA PHE A 140 -2.66 10.39 9.68
C PHE A 140 -3.04 11.06 11.00
N PRO A 141 -4.31 10.90 11.46
CA PRO A 141 -4.74 11.45 12.73
C PRO A 141 -4.17 10.64 13.90
N ASP A 142 -3.92 11.30 15.04
CA ASP A 142 -3.60 10.64 16.30
C ASP A 142 -4.84 9.98 16.92
N LYS A 143 -6.00 10.64 16.74
CA LYS A 143 -7.30 10.18 17.22
C LYS A 143 -8.35 10.19 16.12
N ILE A 144 -9.29 9.26 16.20
CA ILE A 144 -10.43 9.15 15.29
C ILE A 144 -11.71 9.30 16.11
N VAL A 145 -12.50 10.30 15.75
CA VAL A 145 -13.89 10.38 16.18
C VAL A 145 -14.72 9.50 15.26
N ALA A 146 -15.00 8.29 15.70
CA ALA A 146 -15.77 7.31 14.94
C ALA A 146 -17.28 7.54 15.22
N VAL A 147 -18.06 7.68 14.16
CA VAL A 147 -19.52 7.84 14.22
C VAL A 147 -20.16 6.76 13.37
N GLU A 148 -20.86 5.82 14.01
CA GLU A 148 -21.59 4.74 13.34
C GLU A 148 -23.08 4.97 13.46
N ILE A 149 -23.73 5.31 12.36
CA ILE A 149 -25.17 5.61 12.32
C ILE A 149 -25.93 4.40 11.81
N LEU A 150 -26.83 3.88 12.64
CA LEU A 150 -27.68 2.73 12.33
C LEU A 150 -29.16 3.12 12.47
N GLY A 151 -29.76 3.52 11.36
CA GLY A 151 -31.15 4.07 11.38
C GLY A 151 -31.22 5.34 12.24
N GLY A 152 -32.04 5.34 13.27
CA GLY A 152 -32.25 6.51 14.13
C GLY A 152 -31.20 6.75 15.22
N ASP A 153 -30.20 5.86 15.38
CA ASP A 153 -29.18 5.98 16.43
C ASP A 153 -27.78 6.17 15.86
N ALA A 154 -26.98 6.98 16.51
CA ALA A 154 -25.56 7.19 16.25
C ALA A 154 -24.73 6.74 17.45
N TYR A 155 -23.75 5.86 17.20
CA TYR A 155 -22.79 5.35 18.17
C TYR A 155 -21.47 6.10 17.97
N ILE A 156 -20.93 6.66 19.04
CA ILE A 156 -19.78 7.57 19.00
C ILE A 156 -18.66 7.00 19.85
N SER A 157 -17.44 7.08 19.34
CA SER A 157 -16.23 6.57 19.99
C SER A 157 -15.03 7.42 19.66
N ILE A 158 -14.08 7.53 20.57
CA ILE A 158 -12.77 8.12 20.30
C ILE A 158 -11.74 6.98 20.24
N LEU A 159 -11.24 6.71 19.05
CA LEU A 159 -10.34 5.61 18.78
C LEU A 159 -8.91 6.14 18.48
N PRO A 160 -7.86 5.35 18.76
CA PRO A 160 -6.51 5.72 18.30
C PRO A 160 -6.44 5.71 16.78
N GLY A 161 -5.68 6.63 16.19
CA GLY A 161 -5.48 6.70 14.73
C GLY A 161 -4.85 5.45 14.14
N SER A 162 -4.06 4.73 14.94
CA SER A 162 -3.41 3.46 14.57
C SER A 162 -4.39 2.33 14.22
N ILE A 163 -5.68 2.44 14.58
CA ILE A 163 -6.71 1.45 14.21
C ILE A 163 -6.97 1.42 12.69
N GLU A 164 -6.62 2.48 11.95
CA GLU A 164 -6.71 2.51 10.50
C GLU A 164 -5.50 1.85 9.85
N TRP A 165 -5.68 0.66 9.30
CA TRP A 165 -4.64 -0.01 8.50
C TRP A 165 -4.50 0.70 7.16
N LYS A 166 -3.35 1.36 6.94
CA LYS A 166 -3.04 2.08 5.69
C LYS A 166 -1.84 1.46 5.01
N LYS A 167 -1.89 1.41 3.67
CA LYS A 167 -0.77 0.92 2.85
C LYS A 167 0.49 1.76 3.07
N MET A 168 0.33 3.07 3.16
CA MET A 168 1.40 4.02 3.46
C MET A 168 1.15 4.68 4.80
N ARG A 169 2.21 4.93 5.56
CA ARG A 169 2.19 5.60 6.87
C ARG A 169 3.52 6.34 7.08
N PRO A 170 3.63 7.29 8.01
CA PRO A 170 4.90 7.92 8.36
C PRO A 170 5.99 6.87 8.63
N GLY A 171 7.20 7.10 8.13
CA GLY A 171 8.32 6.16 8.20
C GLY A 171 8.27 4.99 7.20
N LYS A 172 7.24 4.90 6.34
CA LYS A 172 7.19 3.94 5.24
C LYS A 172 7.36 4.68 3.91
N HIS A 173 8.54 4.55 3.30
CA HIS A 173 8.90 5.28 2.10
C HIS A 173 8.46 4.56 0.82
N PRO A 174 7.91 5.27 -0.21
CA PRO A 174 7.50 4.66 -1.44
C PRO A 174 8.71 4.26 -2.30
N VAL A 175 8.84 2.97 -2.60
CA VAL A 175 9.94 2.41 -3.42
C VAL A 175 9.83 2.79 -4.92
N THR A 176 8.73 3.40 -5.35
CA THR A 176 8.52 3.82 -6.74
C THR A 176 9.56 4.82 -7.23
N ARG A 177 10.13 5.64 -6.33
CA ARG A 177 11.23 6.56 -6.68
C ARG A 177 12.50 5.81 -7.06
N LEU A 178 12.84 4.76 -6.32
CA LEU A 178 13.95 3.86 -6.65
C LEU A 178 13.73 3.25 -8.05
N PHE A 179 12.58 2.62 -8.26
CA PHE A 179 12.28 1.93 -9.51
C PHE A 179 12.22 2.87 -10.73
N SER A 180 11.82 4.13 -10.54
CA SER A 180 11.79 5.11 -11.62
C SER A 180 13.16 5.45 -12.20
N LYS A 181 14.25 5.09 -11.53
CA LYS A 181 15.63 5.23 -12.02
C LYS A 181 16.14 3.98 -12.72
N ILE A 182 15.48 2.83 -12.56
CA ILE A 182 15.97 1.53 -13.02
C ILE A 182 15.54 1.24 -14.46
N SER A 183 16.53 0.99 -15.33
CA SER A 183 16.38 0.39 -16.63
C SER A 183 16.65 -1.11 -16.50
N VAL A 184 15.63 -1.94 -16.70
CA VAL A 184 15.82 -3.39 -16.72
C VAL A 184 16.21 -3.80 -18.14
N VAL A 185 17.39 -4.40 -18.27
CA VAL A 185 17.95 -4.90 -19.52
C VAL A 185 17.83 -6.43 -19.49
N GLN A 186 16.80 -6.94 -20.14
CA GLN A 186 16.45 -8.36 -20.12
C GLN A 186 16.87 -9.07 -21.38
N MET A 187 17.71 -10.09 -21.27
CA MET A 187 17.93 -10.99 -22.40
C MET A 187 16.65 -11.75 -22.72
N PRO A 188 16.23 -11.84 -24.00
CA PRO A 188 15.00 -12.55 -24.36
C PRO A 188 15.12 -14.06 -24.10
N TYR A 189 14.04 -14.68 -23.70
CA TYR A 189 13.92 -16.11 -23.71
C TYR A 189 13.64 -16.56 -25.15
N LEU A 190 14.50 -17.43 -25.68
CA LEU A 190 14.40 -17.99 -27.02
C LEU A 190 14.22 -19.52 -26.93
N GLY A 191 13.26 -20.06 -27.71
CA GLY A 191 12.88 -21.47 -27.68
C GLY A 191 11.60 -21.72 -28.48
N PRO A 192 10.75 -22.69 -28.11
CA PRO A 192 9.44 -22.86 -28.74
C PRO A 192 8.63 -21.58 -28.72
N LEU A 193 7.92 -21.25 -29.81
CA LEU A 193 7.27 -19.94 -30.00
C LEU A 193 6.24 -19.61 -28.92
N ASP A 194 5.46 -20.62 -28.51
CA ASP A 194 4.50 -20.50 -27.41
C ASP A 194 5.19 -20.22 -26.05
N ALA A 195 6.33 -20.86 -25.82
CA ALA A 195 7.13 -20.61 -24.61
C ALA A 195 7.75 -19.21 -24.62
N CYS A 196 8.24 -18.73 -25.78
CA CYS A 196 8.72 -17.35 -25.93
C CYS A 196 7.63 -16.36 -25.57
N ARG A 197 6.42 -16.51 -26.11
CA ARG A 197 5.28 -15.62 -25.84
C ARG A 197 4.89 -15.67 -24.37
N ASN A 198 4.72 -16.86 -23.79
CA ASN A 198 4.35 -17.03 -22.40
C ASN A 198 5.37 -16.41 -21.44
N MET A 199 6.67 -16.59 -21.72
CA MET A 199 7.73 -15.96 -20.95
C MET A 199 7.70 -14.44 -21.06
N GLY A 200 7.48 -13.93 -22.27
CA GLY A 200 7.30 -12.50 -22.52
C GLY A 200 6.13 -11.91 -21.70
N VAL A 201 4.98 -12.60 -21.66
CA VAL A 201 3.82 -12.16 -20.85
C VAL A 201 4.19 -12.07 -19.37
N ARG A 202 4.88 -13.06 -18.82
CA ARG A 202 5.31 -13.07 -17.41
C ARG A 202 6.27 -11.91 -17.13
N VAL A 203 7.33 -11.78 -17.89
CA VAL A 203 8.32 -10.69 -17.77
C VAL A 203 7.62 -9.33 -17.88
N GLY A 204 6.76 -9.12 -18.88
CA GLY A 204 6.05 -7.87 -19.07
C GLY A 204 5.15 -7.50 -17.90
N ARG A 205 4.41 -8.48 -17.35
CA ARG A 205 3.56 -8.28 -16.15
C ARG A 205 4.38 -7.90 -14.93
N GLU A 206 5.49 -8.60 -14.68
CA GLU A 206 6.35 -8.33 -13.53
C GLU A 206 7.00 -6.94 -13.62
N ILE A 207 7.57 -6.59 -14.75
CA ILE A 207 8.19 -5.27 -14.95
C ILE A 207 7.18 -4.14 -14.79
N GLN A 208 5.95 -4.30 -15.31
CA GLN A 208 4.89 -3.31 -15.12
C GLN A 208 4.45 -3.17 -13.66
N ASN A 209 4.54 -4.23 -12.84
CA ASN A 209 4.24 -4.13 -11.39
C ASN A 209 5.08 -3.05 -10.71
N PHE A 210 6.35 -2.94 -11.06
CA PHE A 210 7.32 -2.03 -10.44
C PHE A 210 7.35 -0.64 -11.07
N GLU A 211 6.72 -0.45 -12.23
CA GLU A 211 6.73 0.82 -12.97
C GLU A 211 8.16 1.35 -13.17
N VAL A 212 9.11 0.46 -13.50
CA VAL A 212 10.52 0.81 -13.73
C VAL A 212 10.67 1.84 -14.85
N LYS A 213 11.85 2.48 -14.92
CA LYS A 213 12.12 3.52 -15.93
C LYS A 213 11.84 3.04 -17.35
N GLU A 214 12.31 1.85 -17.70
CA GLU A 214 12.17 1.21 -19.02
C GLU A 214 12.51 -0.28 -18.93
N LEU A 215 12.02 -1.04 -19.87
CA LEU A 215 12.48 -2.38 -20.18
C LEU A 215 13.22 -2.34 -21.53
N VAL A 216 14.47 -2.80 -21.54
CA VAL A 216 15.21 -3.02 -22.78
C VAL A 216 15.33 -4.53 -23.00
N VAL A 217 14.73 -5.03 -24.06
CA VAL A 217 14.96 -6.41 -24.50
C VAL A 217 16.29 -6.43 -25.25
N ALA A 218 17.25 -7.18 -24.72
CA ALA A 218 18.65 -7.12 -25.19
C ALA A 218 19.18 -8.49 -25.61
N PRO A 219 18.94 -8.92 -26.86
CA PRO A 219 19.57 -10.13 -27.39
C PRO A 219 21.09 -9.95 -27.52
N ALA A 220 21.84 -11.03 -27.36
CA ALA A 220 23.27 -11.08 -27.59
C ALA A 220 23.56 -11.78 -28.93
N GLY A 221 24.02 -11.04 -29.91
CA GLY A 221 24.35 -11.58 -31.25
C GLY A 221 23.11 -11.90 -32.10
N ILE A 222 23.25 -12.88 -33.00
CA ILE A 222 22.20 -13.26 -33.95
C ILE A 222 21.15 -14.15 -33.23
N VAL A 223 19.89 -13.78 -33.39
CA VAL A 223 18.73 -14.50 -32.79
C VAL A 223 17.67 -14.79 -33.86
N ASP A 224 16.88 -15.82 -33.65
CA ASP A 224 15.73 -16.12 -34.51
C ASP A 224 14.69 -15.02 -34.42
N ALA A 225 14.33 -14.41 -35.55
CA ALA A 225 13.41 -13.27 -35.60
C ALA A 225 11.99 -13.64 -35.17
N ARG A 226 11.50 -14.86 -35.39
CA ARG A 226 10.17 -15.28 -35.01
C ARG A 226 10.08 -15.48 -33.50
N GLN A 227 11.11 -16.12 -32.90
CA GLN A 227 11.18 -16.30 -31.47
C GLN A 227 11.22 -14.97 -30.73
N LEU A 228 12.05 -14.01 -31.22
CA LEU A 228 12.13 -12.68 -30.65
C LEU A 228 10.80 -11.91 -30.79
N ALA A 229 10.15 -12.02 -31.96
CA ALA A 229 8.85 -11.38 -32.18
C ALA A 229 7.78 -11.91 -31.20
N GLU A 230 7.70 -13.23 -31.00
CA GLU A 230 6.75 -13.81 -30.05
C GLU A 230 7.06 -13.42 -28.60
N PHE A 231 8.33 -13.34 -28.22
CA PHE A 231 8.72 -12.84 -26.90
C PHE A 231 8.26 -11.38 -26.71
N LEU A 232 8.50 -10.50 -27.68
CA LEU A 232 8.09 -9.09 -27.61
C LEU A 232 6.57 -8.93 -27.57
N ASN A 233 5.84 -9.71 -28.40
CA ASN A 233 4.38 -9.73 -28.37
C ASN A 233 3.86 -10.09 -26.98
N GLY A 234 4.46 -11.09 -26.34
CA GLY A 234 4.17 -11.46 -24.96
C GLY A 234 4.47 -10.33 -23.97
N VAL A 235 5.60 -9.66 -24.08
CA VAL A 235 5.97 -8.54 -23.21
C VAL A 235 4.93 -7.41 -23.30
N PHE A 236 4.52 -7.02 -24.49
CA PHE A 236 3.49 -5.98 -24.67
C PHE A 236 2.13 -6.40 -24.09
N GLU A 237 1.73 -7.65 -24.30
CA GLU A 237 0.51 -8.22 -23.72
C GLU A 237 0.55 -8.20 -22.18
N GLY A 238 1.67 -8.60 -21.60
CA GLY A 238 1.88 -8.63 -20.16
C GLY A 238 1.80 -7.25 -19.53
N ILE A 239 2.51 -6.27 -20.11
CA ILE A 239 2.49 -4.87 -19.68
C ILE A 239 1.07 -4.30 -19.74
N GLU A 240 0.39 -4.46 -20.88
CA GLU A 240 -0.96 -3.94 -21.07
C GLU A 240 -1.95 -4.53 -20.07
N SER A 241 -1.92 -5.84 -19.89
CA SER A 241 -2.78 -6.55 -18.94
C SER A 241 -2.60 -6.02 -17.51
N ARG A 242 -1.35 -5.82 -17.07
CA ARG A 242 -1.08 -5.32 -15.72
C ARG A 242 -1.40 -3.84 -15.56
N TYR A 243 -1.07 -3.04 -16.54
CA TYR A 243 -1.33 -1.61 -16.57
C TYR A 243 -2.83 -1.30 -16.39
N ARG A 244 -3.72 -2.01 -17.11
CA ARG A 244 -5.18 -1.87 -16.95
C ARG A 244 -5.66 -2.16 -15.53
N ILE A 245 -5.06 -3.14 -14.85
CA ILE A 245 -5.40 -3.43 -13.45
C ILE A 245 -4.96 -2.26 -12.55
N GLN A 246 -3.76 -1.73 -12.77
CA GLN A 246 -3.23 -0.61 -12.00
C GLN A 246 -4.08 0.67 -12.19
N GLU A 247 -4.50 0.98 -13.42
CA GLU A 247 -5.37 2.13 -13.70
C GLU A 247 -6.69 2.07 -12.92
N ARG A 248 -7.26 0.88 -12.75
CA ARG A 248 -8.53 0.68 -12.01
C ARG A 248 -8.34 0.68 -10.49
N SER A 249 -7.17 0.29 -10.01
CA SER A 249 -6.94 0.01 -8.58
C SER A 249 -6.14 1.09 -7.86
N TYR A 250 -5.41 1.94 -8.56
CA TYR A 250 -4.55 2.96 -7.96
C TYR A 250 -5.27 4.32 -7.94
N HIS A 251 -5.14 5.02 -6.83
CA HIS A 251 -5.63 6.40 -6.71
C HIS A 251 -4.82 7.42 -7.51
N ARG A 252 -3.63 7.03 -7.97
CA ARG A 252 -2.76 7.81 -8.86
C ARG A 252 -2.73 7.20 -10.25
N ARG A 253 -2.39 8.00 -11.24
CA ARG A 253 -2.15 7.48 -12.59
C ARG A 253 -0.87 6.64 -12.60
N PRO A 254 -0.92 5.34 -12.94
CA PRO A 254 0.26 4.51 -13.06
C PRO A 254 1.08 4.91 -14.30
N ARG A 255 2.39 4.63 -14.24
CA ARG A 255 3.26 4.81 -15.39
C ARG A 255 3.30 3.51 -16.19
N LYS A 256 3.00 3.59 -17.49
CA LYS A 256 3.19 2.47 -18.40
C LYS A 256 4.66 2.37 -18.78
N VAL A 257 5.27 1.20 -18.57
CA VAL A 257 6.70 0.98 -18.83
C VAL A 257 6.96 0.96 -20.35
N PRO A 258 7.83 1.82 -20.87
CA PRO A 258 8.24 1.77 -22.27
C PRO A 258 9.16 0.57 -22.50
N VAL A 259 9.06 -0.02 -23.70
CA VAL A 259 9.89 -1.17 -24.13
C VAL A 259 10.75 -0.77 -25.30
N TYR A 260 12.03 -1.13 -25.23
CA TYR A 260 13.02 -0.91 -26.28
C TYR A 260 13.69 -2.23 -26.66
N LEU A 261 14.27 -2.28 -27.85
CA LEU A 261 15.07 -3.39 -28.36
C LEU A 261 16.44 -2.87 -28.72
N GLN A 262 17.49 -3.46 -28.15
CA GLN A 262 18.89 -3.11 -28.48
C GLN A 262 19.79 -4.31 -28.25
N ASP A 263 20.78 -4.54 -29.12
CA ASP A 263 21.81 -5.56 -28.89
C ASP A 263 22.54 -5.32 -27.57
N LEU A 264 22.75 -6.37 -26.78
CA LEU A 264 23.31 -6.29 -25.43
C LEU A 264 24.72 -5.65 -25.42
N HIS A 265 25.61 -6.04 -26.33
CA HIS A 265 26.95 -5.52 -26.37
C HIS A 265 26.96 -4.03 -26.81
N GLN A 266 26.07 -3.66 -27.74
CA GLN A 266 25.94 -2.28 -28.16
C GLN A 266 25.37 -1.42 -27.03
N LEU A 267 24.38 -1.91 -26.29
CA LEU A 267 23.82 -1.23 -25.10
C LEU A 267 24.92 -0.92 -24.08
N VAL A 268 25.76 -1.90 -23.75
CA VAL A 268 26.85 -1.73 -22.78
C VAL A 268 27.86 -0.66 -23.26
N ARG A 269 28.17 -0.63 -24.56
CA ARG A 269 29.06 0.43 -25.14
C ARG A 269 28.42 1.81 -25.03
N ASP A 270 27.15 1.92 -25.40
CA ASP A 270 26.44 3.21 -25.42
C ASP A 270 26.24 3.76 -24.02
N ARG A 271 26.03 2.87 -23.05
CA ARG A 271 25.72 3.22 -21.65
C ARG A 271 26.93 3.13 -20.70
N LYS A 272 28.17 3.09 -21.23
CA LYS A 272 29.41 2.96 -20.42
C LYS A 272 29.62 4.03 -19.35
N ARG A 273 28.90 5.16 -19.43
CA ARG A 273 28.94 6.24 -18.42
C ARG A 273 27.81 6.17 -17.41
N GLU A 274 26.94 5.19 -17.54
CA GLU A 274 25.84 4.93 -16.63
C GLU A 274 26.16 3.68 -15.82
N PRO A 275 25.73 3.60 -14.57
CA PRO A 275 25.94 2.39 -13.78
C PRO A 275 25.30 1.16 -14.41
N ILE A 276 26.07 0.07 -14.38
CA ILE A 276 25.67 -1.25 -14.87
C ILE A 276 25.79 -2.25 -13.71
N ILE A 277 24.69 -2.90 -13.40
CA ILE A 277 24.61 -3.98 -12.41
C ILE A 277 24.22 -5.25 -13.13
N VAL A 278 25.02 -6.30 -12.98
CA VAL A 278 24.77 -7.63 -13.55
C VAL A 278 24.21 -8.53 -12.46
N LEU A 279 23.13 -9.25 -12.76
CA LEU A 279 22.51 -10.22 -11.85
C LEU A 279 22.93 -11.63 -12.27
N GLU A 280 23.88 -12.21 -11.55
CA GLU A 280 24.36 -13.58 -11.81
C GLU A 280 24.81 -14.25 -10.50
N PRO A 281 24.73 -15.58 -10.40
CA PRO A 281 25.12 -16.33 -9.20
C PRO A 281 26.60 -16.21 -8.80
N GLU A 282 27.46 -15.81 -9.73
CA GLU A 282 28.89 -15.57 -9.47
C GLU A 282 29.15 -14.23 -8.76
N GLY A 283 28.13 -13.42 -8.57
CA GLY A 283 28.21 -12.12 -7.94
C GLY A 283 28.35 -12.17 -6.43
N GLU A 284 28.59 -10.99 -5.83
CA GLU A 284 28.54 -10.83 -4.40
C GLU A 284 27.09 -10.89 -3.87
N PRO A 285 26.86 -11.54 -2.71
CA PRO A 285 25.54 -11.52 -2.09
C PRO A 285 25.01 -10.10 -1.90
N VAL A 286 23.77 -9.86 -2.29
CA VAL A 286 23.13 -8.53 -2.26
C VAL A 286 23.23 -7.83 -0.90
N SER A 287 23.17 -8.58 0.18
CA SER A 287 23.30 -8.05 1.55
C SER A 287 24.67 -7.45 1.85
N LYS A 288 25.74 -7.89 1.17
CA LYS A 288 27.09 -7.37 1.35
C LYS A 288 27.40 -6.13 0.53
N VAL A 289 26.60 -5.85 -0.49
CA VAL A 289 26.84 -4.72 -1.41
C VAL A 289 25.86 -3.55 -1.20
N ALA A 290 25.08 -3.56 -0.13
CA ALA A 290 24.03 -2.57 0.13
C ALA A 290 24.55 -1.12 0.09
N ASP A 291 25.71 -0.83 0.69
CA ASP A 291 26.29 0.52 0.72
C ASP A 291 26.70 0.99 -0.68
N LYS A 292 27.39 0.12 -1.42
CA LYS A 292 27.81 0.43 -2.79
C LYS A 292 26.62 0.57 -3.72
N LEU A 293 25.59 -0.27 -3.54
CA LEU A 293 24.36 -0.19 -4.30
C LEU A 293 23.64 1.15 -4.04
N TRP A 294 23.59 1.59 -2.78
CA TRP A 294 23.03 2.89 -2.42
C TRP A 294 23.80 4.04 -3.06
N GLU A 295 25.13 4.04 -2.96
CA GLU A 295 25.98 5.05 -3.59
C GLU A 295 25.73 5.18 -5.11
N ILE A 296 25.59 4.04 -5.80
CA ILE A 296 25.28 3.99 -7.22
C ILE A 296 23.90 4.58 -7.51
N ILE A 297 22.87 4.09 -6.84
CA ILE A 297 21.47 4.43 -7.15
C ILE A 297 21.12 5.86 -6.73
N SER A 298 21.60 6.34 -5.59
CA SER A 298 21.31 7.68 -5.12
C SER A 298 21.77 8.75 -6.10
N ARG A 299 22.98 8.61 -6.64
CA ARG A 299 23.63 9.59 -7.54
C ARG A 299 23.18 9.47 -9.00
N ALA A 300 22.74 8.29 -9.43
CA ALA A 300 22.44 8.03 -10.83
C ALA A 300 21.06 8.56 -11.25
N ARG A 301 20.96 9.03 -12.48
CA ARG A 301 19.68 9.31 -13.16
C ARG A 301 19.06 8.06 -13.80
N ARG A 302 19.89 7.10 -14.15
CA ARG A 302 19.53 5.78 -14.67
C ARG A 302 20.56 4.76 -14.20
N VAL A 303 20.07 3.59 -13.76
CA VAL A 303 20.87 2.43 -13.41
C VAL A 303 20.39 1.26 -14.28
N ASN A 304 21.32 0.61 -14.96
CA ASN A 304 21.03 -0.50 -15.86
C ASN A 304 21.21 -1.81 -15.09
N ILE A 305 20.14 -2.58 -14.94
CA ILE A 305 20.16 -3.91 -14.32
C ILE A 305 20.07 -4.93 -15.44
N LEU A 306 21.17 -5.65 -15.67
CA LEU A 306 21.27 -6.69 -16.71
C LEU A 306 20.81 -8.02 -16.13
N VAL A 307 19.85 -8.63 -16.80
CA VAL A 307 19.24 -9.91 -16.41
C VAL A 307 19.43 -10.91 -17.53
N GLY A 308 20.10 -11.99 -17.21
CA GLY A 308 20.34 -13.11 -18.12
C GLY A 308 19.04 -13.84 -18.50
N SER A 309 19.17 -14.74 -19.47
CA SER A 309 18.18 -15.75 -19.80
C SER A 309 18.83 -17.12 -19.59
N ARG A 310 18.44 -18.14 -20.36
CA ARG A 310 18.92 -19.52 -20.20
C ARG A 310 20.45 -19.68 -20.18
N GLU A 311 21.17 -18.85 -20.91
CA GLU A 311 22.64 -18.93 -21.07
C GLU A 311 23.38 -17.94 -20.15
N GLY A 312 22.65 -17.17 -19.34
CA GLY A 312 23.25 -16.11 -18.51
C GLY A 312 23.78 -14.92 -19.30
N ILE A 313 24.40 -13.97 -18.61
CA ILE A 313 25.03 -12.80 -19.22
C ILE A 313 26.44 -13.20 -19.72
N PRO A 314 26.86 -12.83 -20.96
CA PRO A 314 28.19 -13.11 -21.43
C PRO A 314 29.27 -12.57 -20.51
N LEU A 315 30.26 -13.40 -20.12
CA LEU A 315 31.32 -13.07 -19.16
C LEU A 315 32.09 -11.79 -19.51
N GLY A 316 32.23 -11.49 -20.84
CA GLY A 316 32.88 -10.27 -21.30
C GLY A 316 32.23 -8.99 -20.78
N ILE A 317 30.94 -9.02 -20.48
CA ILE A 317 30.17 -7.89 -19.98
C ILE A 317 30.45 -7.59 -18.51
N TYR A 318 30.80 -8.61 -17.69
CA TYR A 318 31.12 -8.45 -16.28
C TYR A 318 32.25 -7.41 -16.03
N ARG A 319 33.16 -7.25 -16.96
CA ARG A 319 34.26 -6.25 -16.87
C ARG A 319 33.79 -4.79 -16.99
N PHE A 320 32.53 -4.59 -17.45
CA PHE A 320 31.92 -3.28 -17.59
C PHE A 320 30.88 -3.02 -16.50
N ALA A 321 30.64 -4.00 -15.64
CA ALA A 321 29.71 -3.87 -14.54
C ALA A 321 30.35 -3.15 -13.35
N ASP A 322 29.63 -2.22 -12.75
CA ASP A 322 29.99 -1.60 -11.47
C ASP A 322 29.77 -2.57 -10.30
N LEU A 323 28.79 -3.47 -10.47
CA LEU A 323 28.48 -4.55 -9.54
C LEU A 323 28.04 -5.80 -10.31
N VAL A 324 28.48 -6.98 -9.82
CA VAL A 324 27.87 -8.27 -10.14
C VAL A 324 27.26 -8.79 -8.83
N VAL A 325 25.96 -9.08 -8.84
CA VAL A 325 25.18 -9.31 -7.63
C VAL A 325 24.46 -10.64 -7.70
N ASP A 326 24.67 -11.46 -6.68
CA ASP A 326 23.85 -12.64 -6.40
C ASP A 326 22.73 -12.25 -5.42
N ILE A 327 21.49 -12.37 -5.88
CA ILE A 327 20.30 -12.01 -5.09
C ILE A 327 19.76 -13.17 -4.26
N ALA A 328 20.15 -14.40 -4.56
CA ALA A 328 19.66 -15.60 -3.90
C ALA A 328 20.74 -16.69 -3.86
N PRO A 329 21.79 -16.55 -3.03
CA PRO A 329 22.91 -17.50 -2.97
C PRO A 329 22.45 -18.95 -2.83
N GLY A 330 22.92 -19.79 -3.76
CA GLY A 330 22.56 -21.22 -3.81
C GLY A 330 21.23 -21.54 -4.50
N VAL A 331 20.53 -20.55 -5.06
CA VAL A 331 19.26 -20.72 -5.79
C VAL A 331 19.39 -20.16 -7.21
N THR A 332 19.14 -21.00 -8.22
CA THR A 332 19.01 -20.51 -9.60
C THR A 332 17.58 -20.03 -9.83
N LEU A 333 17.43 -18.73 -10.06
CA LEU A 333 16.14 -18.14 -10.37
C LEU A 333 15.75 -18.33 -11.84
N SER A 334 14.48 -18.57 -12.10
CA SER A 334 13.98 -18.59 -13.47
C SER A 334 13.96 -17.20 -14.08
N THR A 335 14.05 -17.12 -15.40
CA THR A 335 14.19 -15.86 -16.16
C THR A 335 13.13 -14.82 -15.80
N GLU A 336 11.87 -15.25 -15.61
CA GLU A 336 10.77 -14.35 -15.28
C GLU A 336 10.84 -13.77 -13.85
N TYR A 337 11.50 -14.48 -12.91
CA TYR A 337 11.58 -14.02 -11.51
C TYR A 337 12.83 -13.18 -11.22
N ALA A 338 13.89 -13.35 -11.96
CA ALA A 338 15.19 -12.75 -11.64
C ALA A 338 15.11 -11.22 -11.50
N ALA A 339 14.50 -10.53 -12.47
CA ALA A 339 14.33 -9.07 -12.40
C ALA A 339 13.45 -8.65 -11.22
N ALA A 340 12.33 -9.30 -11.02
CA ALA A 340 11.41 -9.00 -9.92
C ALA A 340 12.05 -9.23 -8.54
N ALA A 341 12.77 -10.34 -8.38
CA ALA A 341 13.48 -10.66 -7.15
C ALA A 341 14.55 -9.60 -6.83
N ALA A 342 15.33 -9.18 -7.83
CA ALA A 342 16.33 -8.13 -7.65
C ALA A 342 15.70 -6.79 -7.24
N LEU A 343 14.63 -6.37 -7.89
CA LEU A 343 13.92 -5.14 -7.55
C LEU A 343 13.40 -5.16 -6.11
N ILE A 344 12.83 -6.30 -5.67
CA ILE A 344 12.36 -6.46 -4.30
C ILE A 344 13.55 -6.46 -3.33
N ALA A 345 14.62 -7.21 -3.62
CA ALA A 345 15.81 -7.26 -2.77
C ALA A 345 16.42 -5.86 -2.59
N PHE A 346 16.60 -5.11 -3.68
CA PHE A 346 17.11 -3.73 -3.63
C PHE A 346 16.20 -2.80 -2.85
N ALA A 347 14.88 -2.88 -3.06
CA ALA A 347 13.92 -2.10 -2.30
C ALA A 347 13.96 -2.44 -0.80
N THR A 348 14.15 -3.71 -0.45
CA THR A 348 14.21 -4.16 0.94
C THR A 348 15.46 -3.67 1.65
N ILE A 349 16.64 -3.85 1.06
CA ILE A 349 17.92 -3.45 1.70
C ILE A 349 18.14 -1.94 1.73
N LEU A 350 17.47 -1.19 0.84
CA LEU A 350 17.60 0.26 0.73
C LEU A 350 16.44 1.03 1.35
N HIS A 351 15.42 0.34 1.89
CA HIS A 351 14.17 0.98 2.36
C HIS A 351 14.42 2.11 3.35
N ASP A 352 15.26 1.87 4.36
CA ASP A 352 15.50 2.85 5.42
C ASP A 352 16.23 4.10 4.91
N ARG A 353 17.00 3.96 3.82
CA ARG A 353 17.72 5.06 3.17
C ARG A 353 16.86 5.84 2.16
N LEU A 354 15.69 5.31 1.79
CA LEU A 354 14.81 6.03 0.84
C LEU A 354 14.28 7.34 1.39
N GLY A 355 14.24 7.50 2.73
CA GLY A 355 13.92 8.76 3.39
C GLY A 355 14.93 9.87 3.09
N GLU A 356 16.21 9.54 3.00
CA GLU A 356 17.30 10.50 2.69
C GLU A 356 17.11 11.13 1.29
N MET A 357 16.53 10.39 0.34
CA MET A 357 16.21 10.91 -1.00
C MET A 357 15.05 11.93 -1.00
N GLU A 358 14.29 12.04 0.08
CA GLU A 358 13.17 12.98 0.19
C GLU A 358 13.65 14.36 0.61
N ASP A 359 14.64 14.44 1.48
CA ASP A 359 15.13 15.68 2.06
C ASP A 359 15.95 16.51 1.05
N GLU A 360 16.71 15.86 0.16
CA GLU A 360 17.50 16.56 -0.86
C GLU A 360 16.66 17.30 -1.92
N ASN A 361 15.38 16.93 -2.13
CA ASN A 361 14.49 17.57 -3.12
C ASN A 361 13.61 18.68 -2.53
N THR A 362 13.55 18.83 -1.21
CA THR A 362 12.77 19.90 -0.55
C THR A 362 13.55 21.21 -0.42
N ASP A 363 14.87 21.16 -0.56
CA ASP A 363 15.75 22.36 -0.41
C ASP A 363 16.01 23.15 -1.71
N THR A 364 15.29 22.86 -2.80
CA THR A 364 15.37 23.72 -3.98
C THR A 364 14.33 24.83 -3.84
N PRO A 365 14.71 26.06 -3.46
CA PRO A 365 13.77 27.17 -3.40
C PRO A 365 13.23 27.41 -4.81
N SER A 366 11.91 27.41 -4.96
CA SER A 366 11.24 27.87 -6.17
C SER A 366 11.70 29.31 -6.46
N SER A 367 12.70 29.47 -7.34
CA SER A 367 13.07 30.77 -7.88
C SER A 367 11.86 31.35 -8.61
N GLY A 368 11.13 32.22 -7.92
CA GLY A 368 10.07 32.99 -8.49
C GLY A 368 10.59 33.75 -9.72
N LYS A 369 10.11 33.36 -10.89
CA LYS A 369 10.14 34.23 -12.04
C LYS A 369 9.03 35.29 -11.84
N GLY A 370 9.44 36.41 -11.23
CA GLY A 370 8.69 37.64 -11.32
C GLY A 370 8.54 38.03 -12.77
N GLY A 371 7.31 38.14 -13.23
CA GLY A 371 6.99 38.71 -14.50
C GLY A 371 7.27 40.19 -14.53
N LYS A 372 7.74 40.66 -15.63
CA LYS A 372 7.54 42.05 -16.09
C LYS A 372 7.29 42.01 -17.58
N ALA A 373 6.28 42.81 -17.90
CA ALA A 373 5.78 43.36 -19.14
C ALA A 373 4.77 42.52 -19.90
#